data_00e51d50d8f58b426e08978f6d21853f
#
_entry.id   00e51d50d8f58b426e08978f6d21853f
#
_cell.length_a   1.000
_cell.length_b   1.000
_cell.length_c   1.000
_cell.angle_alpha   90.00
_cell.angle_beta   90.00
_cell.angle_gamma   90.00
#
_symmetry.space_group_name_H-M   'P 1'
#
loop_
_entity.id
_entity.type
_entity.pdbx_description
1 polymer ?
#
loop_
_entity_poly.entity_id
_entity_poly.type
_entity_poly.pdbx_seq_one_letter_code
_entity_poly.pdbx_strand_id
1 'polypeptide(L)'
;LFQHAPLGNRSHALNYVFPVGYWAYSVNYNNYAYHQNIPSANEVLRYSGKSASLQAAVSRLAYRDQSHKTTLNLRVYRKYSTNAVNDIAIEQQRRRTAGWEFGVNQHSYLGSATLDANLGWRHGTGAFGALAAPEEASRSGSARGGVLSGDVSLNQPFAWGKQPWRYLAIVRGQWSPDALT
;
A
#
# COMPACT_ATOMS: atom_id res chain seq x y z
N LEU A 1 -11.01 13.43 41.40
CA LEU A 1 -9.91 13.14 40.51
C LEU A 1 -10.27 11.96 39.64
N PHE A 2 -10.88 12.24 38.48
CA PHE A 2 -11.11 11.19 37.46
C PHE A 2 -9.83 11.08 36.62
N GLN A 3 -9.00 10.09 36.91
CA GLN A 3 -7.93 9.69 35.99
C GLN A 3 -8.61 9.10 34.75
N HIS A 4 -8.64 9.87 33.67
CA HIS A 4 -8.94 9.32 32.36
C HIS A 4 -7.82 8.36 31.99
N ALA A 5 -8.12 7.07 31.92
CA ALA A 5 -7.19 6.09 31.37
C ALA A 5 -6.72 6.57 29.99
N PRO A 6 -5.43 6.50 29.68
CA PRO A 6 -4.95 6.91 28.38
C PRO A 6 -5.69 6.10 27.32
N LEU A 7 -6.38 6.78 26.39
CA LEU A 7 -7.01 6.15 25.24
C LEU A 7 -5.88 5.57 24.40
N GLY A 8 -5.62 4.28 24.54
CA GLY A 8 -4.54 3.60 23.83
C GLY A 8 -4.79 3.52 22.32
N ASN A 9 -3.72 3.36 21.58
CA ASN A 9 -3.80 3.06 20.15
C ASN A 9 -4.53 1.74 19.94
N ARG A 10 -5.40 1.68 18.92
CA ARG A 10 -6.16 0.48 18.57
C ARG A 10 -5.97 0.19 17.09
N SER A 11 -5.70 -1.07 16.78
CA SER A 11 -5.64 -1.54 15.40
C SER A 11 -6.42 -2.84 15.25
N HIS A 12 -7.09 -2.97 14.12
CA HIS A 12 -7.76 -4.19 13.71
C HIS A 12 -7.38 -4.49 12.27
N ALA A 13 -7.00 -5.72 11.99
CA ALA A 13 -6.69 -6.19 10.66
C ALA A 13 -7.43 -7.49 10.38
N LEU A 14 -8.04 -7.58 9.21
CA LEU A 14 -8.63 -8.80 8.67
C LEU A 14 -8.01 -9.04 7.30
N ASN A 15 -7.47 -10.22 7.11
CA ASN A 15 -6.98 -10.69 5.83
C ASN A 15 -7.60 -12.04 5.53
N TYR A 16 -8.27 -12.15 4.40
CA TYR A 16 -8.84 -13.40 3.94
C TYR A 16 -8.44 -13.66 2.50
N VAL A 17 -7.91 -14.86 2.22
CA VAL A 17 -7.48 -15.30 0.89
C VAL A 17 -8.06 -16.68 0.62
N PHE A 18 -8.69 -16.84 -0.54
CA PHE A 18 -9.18 -18.15 -0.96
C PHE A 18 -8.81 -18.43 -2.42
N PRO A 19 -8.13 -19.54 -2.69
CA PRO A 19 -7.77 -19.98 -4.01
C PRO A 19 -8.91 -20.79 -4.68
N VAL A 20 -9.09 -20.61 -5.99
CA VAL A 20 -9.99 -21.39 -6.83
C VAL A 20 -9.29 -21.71 -8.15
N GLY A 21 -8.74 -22.92 -8.27
CA GLY A 21 -7.94 -23.31 -9.43
C GLY A 21 -6.72 -22.40 -9.61
N TYR A 22 -6.61 -21.75 -10.77
CA TYR A 22 -5.54 -20.82 -11.08
C TYR A 22 -5.81 -19.37 -10.61
N TRP A 23 -6.92 -19.13 -9.91
CA TRP A 23 -7.32 -17.86 -9.37
C TRP A 23 -7.13 -17.83 -7.86
N ALA A 24 -6.78 -16.68 -7.32
CA ALA A 24 -6.85 -16.42 -5.89
C ALA A 24 -7.56 -15.07 -5.68
N TYR A 25 -8.46 -15.06 -4.74
CA TYR A 25 -9.22 -13.88 -4.32
C TYR A 25 -8.79 -13.48 -2.93
N SER A 26 -8.66 -12.19 -2.69
CA SER A 26 -8.30 -11.70 -1.36
C SER A 26 -9.11 -10.46 -0.98
N VAL A 27 -9.39 -10.36 0.31
CA VAL A 27 -9.98 -9.18 0.93
C VAL A 27 -9.12 -8.80 2.14
N ASN A 28 -8.70 -7.56 2.19
CA ASN A 28 -7.92 -7.01 3.29
C ASN A 28 -8.64 -5.79 3.85
N TYR A 29 -8.89 -5.80 5.14
CA TYR A 29 -9.42 -4.68 5.87
C TYR A 29 -8.47 -4.32 7.01
N ASN A 30 -8.11 -3.04 7.12
CA ASN A 30 -7.32 -2.53 8.22
C ASN A 30 -8.01 -1.28 8.78
N ASN A 31 -8.05 -1.20 10.11
CA ASN A 31 -8.53 -0.04 10.83
C ASN A 31 -7.51 0.30 11.91
N TYR A 32 -7.17 1.58 12.01
CA TYR A 32 -6.24 2.08 13.01
C TYR A 32 -6.77 3.38 13.60
N ALA A 33 -6.70 3.48 14.93
CA ALA A 33 -7.01 4.71 15.66
C ALA A 33 -5.90 4.97 16.67
N TYR A 34 -5.48 6.23 16.76
CA TYR A 34 -4.45 6.66 17.70
C TYR A 34 -4.85 7.94 18.41
N HIS A 35 -4.26 8.11 19.59
CA HIS A 35 -4.43 9.28 20.43
C HIS A 35 -3.06 9.66 21.00
N GLN A 36 -2.73 10.93 20.95
CA GLN A 36 -1.50 11.48 21.48
C GLN A 36 -1.82 12.78 22.23
N ASN A 37 -1.30 12.90 23.42
CA ASN A 37 -1.33 14.15 24.17
C ASN A 37 -0.08 14.96 23.87
N ILE A 38 -0.25 16.17 23.40
CA ILE A 38 0.84 17.11 23.05
C ILE A 38 0.84 18.20 24.13
N PRO A 39 1.89 18.31 24.95
CA PRO A 39 2.01 19.40 25.91
C PRO A 39 2.11 20.73 25.15
N SER A 40 1.32 21.72 25.54
CA SER A 40 1.40 23.11 25.10
C SER A 40 1.63 24.01 26.32
N ALA A 41 1.95 25.29 26.09
CA ALA A 41 2.35 26.19 27.16
C ALA A 41 1.29 26.35 28.28
N ASN A 42 0.00 26.26 27.98
CA ASN A 42 -1.09 26.48 28.92
C ASN A 42 -2.10 25.32 29.01
N GLU A 43 -2.01 24.32 28.13
CA GLU A 43 -2.96 23.20 28.08
C GLU A 43 -2.34 21.96 27.43
N VAL A 44 -3.01 20.81 27.59
CA VAL A 44 -2.65 19.58 26.91
C VAL A 44 -3.58 19.41 25.71
N LEU A 45 -3.03 19.49 24.50
CA LEU A 45 -3.76 19.26 23.27
C LEU A 45 -3.88 17.76 23.01
N ARG A 46 -5.10 17.26 22.80
CA ARG A 46 -5.34 15.89 22.39
C ARG A 46 -5.36 15.81 20.87
N TYR A 47 -4.30 15.23 20.29
CA TYR A 47 -4.27 14.91 18.87
C TYR A 47 -4.71 13.46 18.65
N SER A 48 -5.64 13.25 17.76
CA SER A 48 -6.18 11.91 17.45
C SER A 48 -6.31 11.73 15.95
N GLY A 49 -6.20 10.46 15.51
CA GLY A 49 -6.42 10.12 14.13
C GLY A 49 -7.06 8.76 13.96
N LYS A 50 -7.83 8.62 12.90
CA LYS A 50 -8.46 7.37 12.48
C LYS A 50 -8.13 7.11 11.01
N SER A 51 -7.77 5.89 10.69
CA SER A 51 -7.63 5.46 9.30
C SER A 51 -8.28 4.10 9.10
N ALA A 52 -8.88 3.92 7.94
CA ALA A 52 -9.42 2.64 7.50
C ALA A 52 -9.04 2.40 6.05
N SER A 53 -8.71 1.16 5.70
CA SER A 53 -8.49 0.73 4.34
C SER A 53 -9.20 -0.58 4.07
N LEU A 54 -9.84 -0.65 2.92
CA LEU A 54 -10.44 -1.86 2.38
C LEU A 54 -9.84 -2.11 1.00
N GLN A 55 -9.40 -3.33 0.75
CA GLN A 55 -8.85 -3.76 -0.52
C GLN A 55 -9.46 -5.10 -0.88
N ALA A 56 -9.84 -5.25 -2.14
CA ALA A 56 -10.20 -6.52 -2.74
C ALA A 56 -9.29 -6.75 -3.94
N ALA A 57 -8.77 -7.96 -4.08
CA ALA A 57 -7.91 -8.29 -5.20
C ALA A 57 -8.23 -9.67 -5.76
N VAL A 58 -7.99 -9.82 -7.04
CA VAL A 58 -7.98 -11.07 -7.75
C VAL A 58 -6.63 -11.24 -8.43
N SER A 59 -6.04 -12.40 -8.28
CA SER A 59 -4.84 -12.81 -8.99
C SER A 59 -5.08 -14.06 -9.81
N ARG A 60 -4.42 -14.15 -10.95
CA ARG A 60 -4.48 -15.31 -11.83
C ARG A 60 -3.08 -15.77 -12.18
N LEU A 61 -2.81 -17.04 -12.00
CA LEU A 61 -1.65 -17.68 -12.58
C LEU A 61 -1.85 -17.78 -14.10
N ALA A 62 -1.18 -16.87 -14.85
CA ALA A 62 -1.33 -16.77 -16.30
C ALA A 62 -0.44 -17.76 -17.05
N TYR A 63 0.78 -17.98 -16.54
CA TYR A 63 1.74 -18.92 -17.10
C TYR A 63 2.59 -19.55 -16.01
N ARG A 64 2.92 -20.83 -16.19
CA ARG A 64 3.84 -21.56 -15.33
C ARG A 64 4.49 -22.71 -16.11
N ASP A 65 5.81 -22.78 -16.04
CA ASP A 65 6.60 -23.95 -16.41
C ASP A 65 7.58 -24.31 -15.29
N GLN A 66 8.64 -25.08 -15.59
CA GLN A 66 9.63 -25.49 -14.61
C GLN A 66 10.49 -24.32 -14.09
N SER A 67 10.67 -23.29 -14.90
CA SER A 67 11.59 -22.18 -14.65
C SER A 67 10.91 -20.83 -14.51
N HIS A 68 9.66 -20.69 -14.93
CA HIS A 68 8.98 -19.41 -15.02
C HIS A 68 7.58 -19.49 -14.40
N LYS A 69 7.19 -18.41 -13.73
CA LYS A 69 5.84 -18.23 -13.20
C LYS A 69 5.42 -16.79 -13.40
N THR A 70 4.34 -16.59 -14.18
CA THR A 70 3.74 -15.26 -14.40
C THR A 70 2.37 -15.20 -13.72
N THR A 71 2.15 -14.17 -12.92
CA THR A 71 0.89 -13.92 -12.24
C THR A 71 0.40 -12.53 -12.59
N LEU A 72 -0.87 -12.43 -12.99
CA LEU A 72 -1.58 -11.18 -13.20
C LEU A 72 -2.40 -10.84 -11.94
N ASN A 73 -2.43 -9.59 -11.56
CA ASN A 73 -3.14 -9.11 -10.38
C ASN A 73 -4.01 -7.91 -10.75
N LEU A 74 -5.23 -7.89 -10.25
CA LEU A 74 -6.09 -6.72 -10.26
C LEU A 74 -6.55 -6.46 -8.84
N ARG A 75 -6.34 -5.25 -8.34
CA ARG A 75 -6.73 -4.81 -7.01
C ARG A 75 -7.57 -3.55 -7.12
N VAL A 76 -8.63 -3.49 -6.32
CA VAL A 76 -9.39 -2.28 -6.04
C VAL A 76 -9.21 -1.92 -4.58
N TYR A 77 -9.14 -0.63 -4.28
CA TYR A 77 -8.92 -0.16 -2.92
C TYR A 77 -9.72 1.10 -2.60
N ARG A 78 -10.02 1.24 -1.32
CA ARG A 78 -10.54 2.46 -0.71
C ARG A 78 -9.80 2.71 0.60
N LYS A 79 -9.35 3.94 0.79
CA LYS A 79 -8.70 4.39 2.03
C LYS A 79 -9.42 5.62 2.57
N TYR A 80 -9.50 5.70 3.87
CA TYR A 80 -10.04 6.83 4.60
C TYR A 80 -9.09 7.20 5.72
N SER A 81 -8.86 8.50 5.93
CA SER A 81 -8.17 9.00 7.11
C SER A 81 -8.75 10.34 7.54
N THR A 82 -8.73 10.57 8.84
CA THR A 82 -9.11 11.85 9.44
C THR A 82 -8.31 12.07 10.70
N ASN A 83 -8.00 13.33 10.98
CA ASN A 83 -7.31 13.74 12.19
C ASN A 83 -8.15 14.79 12.91
N ALA A 84 -7.97 14.89 14.22
CA ALA A 84 -8.67 15.83 15.07
C ALA A 84 -7.75 16.36 16.17
N VAL A 85 -7.98 17.58 16.60
CA VAL A 85 -7.38 18.21 17.77
C VAL A 85 -8.51 18.54 18.75
N ASN A 86 -8.40 18.10 20.01
CA ASN A 86 -9.43 18.26 21.04
C ASN A 86 -10.83 17.82 20.55
N ASP A 87 -10.87 16.67 19.82
CA ASP A 87 -12.08 16.09 19.22
C ASP A 87 -12.70 16.92 18.06
N ILE A 88 -12.06 18.04 17.66
CA ILE A 88 -12.48 18.84 16.50
C ILE A 88 -11.73 18.31 15.25
N ALA A 89 -12.47 17.83 14.28
CA ALA A 89 -11.89 17.30 13.04
C ALA A 89 -11.18 18.38 12.23
N ILE A 90 -9.98 18.06 11.72
CA ILE A 90 -9.22 18.92 10.81
C ILE A 90 -9.65 18.56 9.38
N GLU A 91 -10.58 19.35 8.83
CA GLU A 91 -11.16 19.05 7.50
C GLU A 91 -10.11 18.99 6.39
N GLN A 92 -9.05 19.81 6.46
CA GLN A 92 -7.95 19.80 5.48
C GLN A 92 -7.13 18.50 5.51
N GLN A 93 -7.19 17.74 6.61
CA GLN A 93 -6.52 16.45 6.77
C GLN A 93 -7.45 15.25 6.53
N ARG A 94 -8.71 15.52 6.19
CA ARG A 94 -9.66 14.46 5.85
C ARG A 94 -9.39 13.97 4.43
N ARG A 95 -8.96 12.71 4.31
CA ARG A 95 -8.63 12.08 3.04
C ARG A 95 -9.54 10.88 2.78
N ARG A 96 -10.08 10.81 1.58
CA ARG A 96 -10.75 9.62 1.05
C ARG A 96 -10.24 9.36 -0.34
N THR A 97 -9.51 8.28 -0.51
CA THR A 97 -8.97 7.88 -1.79
C THR A 97 -9.50 6.50 -2.18
N ALA A 98 -9.73 6.33 -3.46
CA ALA A 98 -10.08 5.04 -4.04
C ALA A 98 -9.42 4.90 -5.41
N GLY A 99 -9.22 3.67 -5.82
CA GLY A 99 -8.61 3.41 -7.11
C GLY A 99 -8.49 1.92 -7.39
N TRP A 100 -7.81 1.64 -8.46
CA TRP A 100 -7.47 0.29 -8.87
C TRP A 100 -5.98 0.20 -9.22
N GLU A 101 -5.48 -1.02 -9.22
CA GLU A 101 -4.11 -1.33 -9.59
C GLU A 101 -4.12 -2.63 -10.38
N PHE A 102 -3.51 -2.59 -11.55
CA PHE A 102 -3.20 -3.78 -12.35
C PHE A 102 -1.71 -4.07 -12.21
N GLY A 103 -1.35 -5.33 -12.02
CA GLY A 103 0.03 -5.73 -11.84
C GLY A 103 0.37 -7.03 -12.55
N VAL A 104 1.63 -7.16 -12.92
CA VAL A 104 2.24 -8.37 -13.45
C VAL A 104 3.44 -8.72 -12.57
N ASN A 105 3.46 -9.96 -12.08
CA ASN A 105 4.59 -10.50 -11.33
C ASN A 105 5.19 -11.64 -12.13
N GLN A 106 6.48 -11.58 -12.35
CA GLN A 106 7.28 -12.60 -13.00
C GLN A 106 8.31 -13.14 -12.03
N HIS A 107 8.31 -14.46 -11.84
CA HIS A 107 9.36 -15.18 -11.11
C HIS A 107 10.05 -16.14 -12.07
N SER A 108 11.38 -16.11 -12.11
CA SER A 108 12.15 -16.92 -13.04
C SER A 108 13.37 -17.55 -12.34
N TYR A 109 13.58 -18.84 -12.59
CA TYR A 109 14.79 -19.54 -12.21
C TYR A 109 15.74 -19.55 -13.41
N LEU A 110 16.91 -18.95 -13.25
CA LEU A 110 17.96 -18.82 -14.27
C LEU A 110 19.19 -19.62 -13.81
N GLY A 111 19.13 -20.93 -13.96
CA GLY A 111 20.11 -21.84 -13.37
C GLY A 111 20.07 -21.77 -11.84
N SER A 112 21.16 -21.34 -11.21
CA SER A 112 21.22 -21.12 -9.75
C SER A 112 20.65 -19.78 -9.30
N ALA A 113 20.42 -18.84 -10.22
CA ALA A 113 19.87 -17.53 -9.90
C ALA A 113 18.34 -17.55 -9.87
N THR A 114 17.75 -16.63 -9.07
CA THR A 114 16.34 -16.28 -9.16
C THR A 114 16.17 -14.83 -9.52
N LEU A 115 15.27 -14.57 -10.47
CA LEU A 115 14.88 -13.24 -10.91
C LEU A 115 13.40 -13.03 -10.59
N ASP A 116 13.10 -12.01 -9.80
CA ASP A 116 11.74 -11.53 -9.54
C ASP A 116 11.57 -10.16 -10.19
N ALA A 117 10.56 -10.00 -11.02
CA ALA A 117 10.20 -8.73 -11.64
C ALA A 117 8.73 -8.42 -11.40
N ASN A 118 8.44 -7.22 -10.96
CA ASN A 118 7.10 -6.73 -10.70
C ASN A 118 6.89 -5.44 -11.49
N LEU A 119 5.74 -5.33 -12.14
CA LEU A 119 5.28 -4.13 -12.84
C LEU A 119 3.84 -3.86 -12.42
N GLY A 120 3.54 -2.64 -12.01
CA GLY A 120 2.21 -2.24 -11.55
C GLY A 120 1.81 -0.89 -12.11
N TRP A 121 0.57 -0.79 -12.56
CA TRP A 121 -0.08 0.47 -12.90
C TRP A 121 -1.22 0.71 -11.92
N ARG A 122 -1.10 1.77 -11.12
CA ARG A 122 -2.12 2.23 -10.17
C ARG A 122 -2.76 3.50 -10.71
N HIS A 123 -4.10 3.57 -10.62
CA HIS A 123 -4.85 4.76 -10.98
C HIS A 123 -5.86 5.10 -9.87
N GLY A 124 -5.79 6.33 -9.38
CA GLY A 124 -6.77 6.85 -8.44
C GLY A 124 -8.05 7.26 -9.15
N THR A 125 -9.18 7.09 -8.50
CA THR A 125 -10.50 7.41 -9.08
C THR A 125 -11.34 8.24 -8.10
N GLY A 126 -12.36 8.91 -8.64
CA GLY A 126 -13.42 9.55 -7.83
C GLY A 126 -14.51 8.59 -7.33
N ALA A 127 -14.37 7.26 -7.56
CA ALA A 127 -15.36 6.27 -7.17
C ALA A 127 -15.42 6.08 -5.65
N PHE A 128 -16.48 5.38 -5.18
CA PHE A 128 -16.67 5.01 -3.76
C PHE A 128 -16.60 6.18 -2.77
N GLY A 129 -17.00 7.39 -3.21
CA GLY A 129 -17.00 8.60 -2.38
C GLY A 129 -15.59 9.13 -2.09
N ALA A 130 -14.62 8.86 -2.98
CA ALA A 130 -13.30 9.50 -2.92
C ALA A 130 -13.44 11.01 -3.07
N LEU A 131 -12.72 11.74 -2.21
CA LEU A 131 -12.68 13.20 -2.22
C LEU A 131 -11.54 13.66 -3.14
N ALA A 132 -11.72 14.83 -3.75
CA ALA A 132 -10.61 15.55 -4.36
C ALA A 132 -9.57 15.87 -3.29
N ALA A 133 -8.29 15.80 -3.64
CA ALA A 133 -7.25 16.23 -2.73
C ALA A 133 -7.33 17.77 -2.57
N PRO A 134 -7.10 18.32 -1.38
CA PRO A 134 -7.07 19.79 -1.20
C PRO A 134 -6.11 20.47 -2.18
N GLU A 135 -5.03 19.81 -2.53
CA GLU A 135 -3.99 20.25 -3.47
C GLU A 135 -4.49 20.33 -4.94
N GLU A 136 -5.59 19.64 -5.27
CA GLU A 136 -6.19 19.72 -6.61
C GLU A 136 -6.74 21.13 -6.89
N ALA A 137 -7.19 21.86 -5.86
CA ALA A 137 -7.67 23.23 -6.00
C ALA A 137 -6.57 24.19 -6.46
N SER A 138 -5.32 23.94 -6.05
CA SER A 138 -4.13 24.72 -6.43
C SER A 138 -3.36 24.13 -7.62
N ARG A 139 -3.85 23.05 -8.22
CA ARG A 139 -3.17 22.28 -9.29
C ARG A 139 -1.77 21.79 -8.91
N SER A 140 -1.47 21.68 -7.62
CA SER A 140 -0.16 21.26 -7.14
C SER A 140 -0.04 19.74 -6.96
N GLY A 141 -1.13 18.99 -7.13
CA GLY A 141 -1.11 17.53 -7.07
C GLY A 141 -2.50 16.93 -7.16
N SER A 142 -2.59 15.63 -7.49
CA SER A 142 -3.85 14.91 -7.58
C SER A 142 -3.74 13.54 -6.89
N ALA A 143 -4.80 13.16 -6.17
CA ALA A 143 -4.97 11.81 -5.66
C ALA A 143 -5.54 10.84 -6.73
N ARG A 144 -5.89 11.36 -7.92
CA ARG A 144 -6.50 10.63 -9.03
C ARG A 144 -5.55 10.33 -10.16
N GLY A 145 -4.28 10.68 -10.01
CA GLY A 145 -3.25 10.44 -11.00
C GLY A 145 -2.91 8.96 -11.20
N GLY A 146 -2.30 8.67 -12.34
CA GLY A 146 -1.76 7.37 -12.68
C GLY A 146 -0.32 7.22 -12.21
N VAL A 147 0.05 6.04 -11.71
CA VAL A 147 1.42 5.72 -11.27
C VAL A 147 1.84 4.39 -11.83
N LEU A 148 2.89 4.40 -12.64
CA LEU A 148 3.61 3.20 -13.05
C LEU A 148 4.73 2.94 -12.03
N SER A 149 4.78 1.74 -11.49
CA SER A 149 5.85 1.30 -10.59
C SER A 149 6.39 -0.04 -11.04
N GLY A 150 7.69 -0.24 -10.85
CA GLY A 150 8.32 -1.52 -11.16
C GLY A 150 9.50 -1.77 -10.26
N ASP A 151 9.77 -3.02 -10.00
CA ASP A 151 10.97 -3.49 -9.35
C ASP A 151 11.46 -4.78 -9.97
N VAL A 152 12.77 -4.94 -9.95
CA VAL A 152 13.46 -6.17 -10.35
C VAL A 152 14.44 -6.53 -9.26
N SER A 153 14.40 -7.77 -8.80
CA SER A 153 15.38 -8.32 -7.87
C SER A 153 16.04 -9.56 -8.44
N LEU A 154 17.37 -9.59 -8.40
CA LEU A 154 18.21 -10.71 -8.77
C LEU A 154 18.87 -11.26 -7.52
N ASN A 155 18.71 -12.56 -7.29
CA ASN A 155 19.41 -13.28 -6.24
C ASN A 155 20.26 -14.38 -6.89
N GLN A 156 21.57 -14.25 -6.80
CA GLN A 156 22.55 -15.16 -7.39
C GLN A 156 23.45 -15.76 -6.30
N PRO A 157 23.20 -17.01 -5.89
CA PRO A 157 24.18 -17.73 -5.07
C PRO A 157 25.39 -18.14 -5.93
N PHE A 158 26.57 -18.06 -5.36
CA PHE A 158 27.82 -18.50 -5.97
C PHE A 158 28.81 -18.96 -4.90
N ALA A 159 29.86 -19.66 -5.30
CA ALA A 159 30.93 -20.07 -4.40
C ALA A 159 32.23 -19.35 -4.81
N TRP A 160 32.96 -18.86 -3.82
CA TRP A 160 34.31 -18.36 -3.99
C TRP A 160 35.24 -19.21 -3.12
N GLY A 161 36.00 -20.09 -3.76
CA GLY A 161 36.74 -21.16 -3.09
C GLY A 161 35.77 -22.14 -2.42
N LYS A 162 35.92 -22.34 -1.10
CA LYS A 162 35.03 -23.20 -0.30
C LYS A 162 33.90 -22.44 0.41
N GLN A 163 33.84 -21.13 0.22
CA GLN A 163 32.86 -20.25 0.88
C GLN A 163 31.63 -20.02 -0.01
N PRO A 164 30.41 -20.24 0.48
CA PRO A 164 29.19 -19.88 -0.22
C PRO A 164 28.93 -18.37 -0.06
N TRP A 165 28.62 -17.74 -1.16
CA TRP A 165 28.29 -16.32 -1.26
C TRP A 165 26.92 -16.13 -1.91
N ARG A 166 26.33 -14.95 -1.73
CA ARG A 166 25.09 -14.57 -2.38
C ARG A 166 25.20 -13.12 -2.85
N TYR A 167 24.96 -12.90 -4.12
CA TYR A 167 24.78 -11.58 -4.69
C TYR A 167 23.28 -11.26 -4.74
N LEU A 168 22.88 -10.12 -4.20
CA LEU A 168 21.52 -9.61 -4.25
C LEU A 168 21.54 -8.21 -4.86
N ALA A 169 20.86 -8.03 -6.01
CA ALA A 169 20.64 -6.74 -6.63
C ALA A 169 19.14 -6.42 -6.66
N ILE A 170 18.79 -5.19 -6.32
CA ILE A 170 17.40 -4.72 -6.38
C ILE A 170 17.40 -3.36 -7.06
N VAL A 171 16.58 -3.24 -8.11
CA VAL A 171 16.33 -1.97 -8.81
C VAL A 171 14.84 -1.67 -8.68
N ARG A 172 14.50 -0.43 -8.31
CA ARG A 172 13.12 0.03 -8.22
C ARG A 172 12.95 1.34 -8.94
N GLY A 173 11.82 1.51 -9.61
CA GLY A 173 11.47 2.73 -10.31
C GLY A 173 9.99 3.05 -10.17
N GLN A 174 9.69 4.34 -10.24
CA GLN A 174 8.33 4.85 -10.27
C GLN A 174 8.27 6.03 -11.23
N TRP A 175 7.19 6.10 -11.99
CA TRP A 175 6.89 7.19 -12.89
C TRP A 175 5.42 7.56 -12.81
N SER A 176 5.13 8.86 -12.90
CA SER A 176 3.78 9.38 -12.97
C SER A 176 3.73 10.55 -13.96
N PRO A 177 2.72 10.60 -14.85
CA PRO A 177 2.50 11.77 -15.71
C PRO A 177 1.94 12.96 -14.92
N ASP A 178 1.33 12.70 -13.77
CA ASP A 178 0.68 13.72 -12.94
C ASP A 178 1.52 14.04 -11.70
N ALA A 179 1.42 15.27 -11.21
CA ALA A 179 1.91 15.59 -9.88
C ALA A 179 1.05 14.84 -8.83
N LEU A 180 1.69 14.07 -7.98
CA LEU A 180 1.04 13.26 -6.95
C LEU A 180 1.00 14.02 -5.61
N THR A 181 -0.04 13.77 -4.83
CA THR A 181 -0.21 14.27 -3.45
C THR A 181 0.03 13.19 -2.41
#